data_5f72bd319cf3e0521570955a78447eee
#
_entry.id   5f72bd319cf3e0521570955a78447eee
#
_cell.length_a   1.000
_cell.length_b   1.000
_cell.length_c   1.000
_cell.angle_alpha   90.00
_cell.angle_beta   90.00
_cell.angle_gamma   90.00
#
_symmetry.space_group_name_H-M   'P 1'
#
loop_
_entity.id
_entity.type
_entity.pdbx_description
1 polymer ?
#
loop_
_entity_poly.entity_id
_entity_poly.type
_entity_poly.pdbx_seq_one_letter_code
_entity_poly.pdbx_strand_id
1 'polypeptide(L)'
;MAFVMLHPSLMTRLLHYLRELSTGRVILWCYAIWYTVNVISHFDSRPRIWLTSLGLSGIIGAALIISTRPAGGQKTRMDPWVTFRLFLMPFCVSSFAALVKDAGFVLIFPPTWQENLIGLAAIMAFLAIVYIVKKSQAQAAKGSP
;
A
#
# COMPACT_ATOMS: atom_id res chain seq x y z
N MET A 1 9.16 12.53 23.67
CA MET A 1 8.57 13.80 23.21
C MET A 1 9.36 14.35 22.00
N ALA A 2 9.40 13.62 20.89
CA ALA A 2 10.13 14.04 19.68
C ALA A 2 9.34 13.68 18.40
N PHE A 3 8.00 13.81 18.41
CA PHE A 3 7.16 13.40 17.27
C PHE A 3 6.32 14.52 16.66
N VAL A 4 6.61 15.77 16.93
CA VAL A 4 5.79 16.91 16.44
C VAL A 4 6.67 18.04 15.92
N MET A 5 7.52 17.76 14.93
CA MET A 5 7.99 18.78 14.01
C MET A 5 8.04 18.23 12.57
N LEU A 6 6.89 17.72 12.11
CA LEU A 6 6.71 17.54 10.68
C LEU A 6 6.58 18.93 10.07
N HIS A 7 7.55 19.28 9.23
CA HIS A 7 7.59 20.56 8.51
C HIS A 7 6.19 20.90 7.93
N PRO A 8 5.67 22.11 8.11
CA PRO A 8 4.33 22.49 7.65
C PRO A 8 4.10 22.21 6.15
N SER A 9 5.17 22.25 5.36
CA SER A 9 5.11 21.91 3.93
C SER A 9 4.82 20.43 3.66
N LEU A 10 5.26 19.50 4.50
CA LEU A 10 4.98 18.06 4.37
C LEU A 10 3.53 17.74 4.74
N MET A 11 3.04 18.35 5.81
CA MET A 11 1.64 18.19 6.24
C MET A 11 0.68 18.68 5.14
N THR A 12 0.97 19.83 4.54
CA THR A 12 0.15 20.40 3.47
C THR A 12 0.17 19.51 2.22
N ARG A 13 1.34 18.98 1.84
CA ARG A 13 1.46 18.03 0.72
C ARG A 13 0.72 16.71 0.98
N LEU A 14 0.82 16.19 2.19
CA LEU A 14 0.13 14.97 2.59
C LEU A 14 -1.40 15.15 2.54
N LEU A 15 -1.89 16.27 3.08
CA LEU A 15 -3.31 16.60 3.03
C LEU A 15 -3.80 16.76 1.60
N HIS A 16 -3.03 17.43 0.73
CA HIS A 16 -3.35 17.56 -0.68
C HIS A 16 -3.40 16.20 -1.37
N TYR A 17 -2.42 15.33 -1.11
CA TYR A 17 -2.40 13.96 -1.64
C TYR A 17 -3.61 13.13 -1.17
N LEU A 18 -3.96 13.18 0.13
CA LEU A 18 -5.12 12.49 0.68
C LEU A 18 -6.44 12.98 0.07
N ARG A 19 -6.50 14.25 -0.29
CA ARG A 19 -7.66 14.88 -0.94
C ARG A 19 -7.91 14.34 -2.34
N GLU A 20 -6.83 14.13 -3.12
CA GLU A 20 -6.89 13.66 -4.52
C GLU A 20 -6.88 12.14 -4.65
N LEU A 21 -6.97 11.40 -3.54
CA LEU A 21 -7.00 9.94 -3.59
C LEU A 21 -8.25 9.43 -4.32
N SER A 22 -8.02 8.77 -5.47
CA SER A 22 -9.07 7.99 -6.14
C SER A 22 -9.41 6.74 -5.32
N THR A 23 -10.62 6.22 -5.51
CA THR A 23 -11.09 5.01 -4.81
C THR A 23 -10.10 3.84 -4.95
N GLY A 24 -9.53 3.64 -6.14
CA GLY A 24 -8.53 2.60 -6.36
C GLY A 24 -7.26 2.77 -5.52
N ARG A 25 -6.80 4.01 -5.33
CA ARG A 25 -5.65 4.30 -4.46
C ARG A 25 -5.97 4.07 -2.98
N VAL A 26 -7.19 4.39 -2.55
CA VAL A 26 -7.63 4.11 -1.17
C VAL A 26 -7.61 2.60 -0.90
N ILE A 27 -8.11 1.79 -1.83
CA ILE A 27 -8.08 0.32 -1.72
C ILE A 27 -6.64 -0.18 -1.63
N LEU A 28 -5.73 0.32 -2.47
CA LEU A 28 -4.31 -0.05 -2.43
C LEU A 28 -3.65 0.30 -1.09
N TRP A 29 -3.99 1.45 -0.51
CA TRP A 29 -3.50 1.84 0.81
C TRP A 29 -4.04 0.95 1.92
N CYS A 30 -5.31 0.53 1.85
CA CYS A 30 -5.87 -0.45 2.79
C CYS A 30 -5.10 -1.78 2.73
N TYR A 31 -4.79 -2.28 1.53
CA TYR A 31 -3.96 -3.47 1.37
C TYR A 31 -2.54 -3.28 1.92
N ALA A 32 -1.92 -2.13 1.66
CA ALA A 32 -0.58 -1.82 2.17
C ALA A 32 -0.56 -1.77 3.70
N ILE A 33 -1.57 -1.19 4.33
CA ILE A 33 -1.71 -1.13 5.79
C ILE A 33 -1.89 -2.55 6.35
N TRP A 34 -2.81 -3.33 5.79
CA TRP A 34 -3.03 -4.72 6.19
C TRP A 34 -1.76 -5.55 6.08
N TYR A 35 -1.08 -5.47 4.94
CA TYR A 35 0.19 -6.14 4.71
C TYR A 35 1.25 -5.73 5.75
N THR A 36 1.41 -4.43 5.99
CA THR A 36 2.42 -3.89 6.91
C THR A 36 2.17 -4.38 8.35
N VAL A 37 0.92 -4.35 8.82
CA VAL A 37 0.55 -4.84 10.15
C VAL A 37 0.92 -6.33 10.30
N ASN A 38 0.57 -7.15 9.29
CA ASN A 38 0.88 -8.58 9.34
C ASN A 38 2.38 -8.86 9.25
N VAL A 39 3.12 -8.12 8.42
CA VAL A 39 4.59 -8.25 8.31
C VAL A 39 5.27 -7.89 9.63
N ILE A 40 4.81 -6.83 10.30
CA ILE A 40 5.38 -6.43 11.59
C ILE A 40 5.09 -7.48 12.66
N SER A 41 3.87 -8.04 12.68
CA SER A 41 3.46 -9.05 13.66
C SER A 41 4.18 -10.39 13.48
N HIS A 42 4.47 -10.76 12.24
CA HIS A 42 5.09 -12.05 11.88
C HIS A 42 6.44 -11.89 11.19
N PHE A 43 7.20 -10.85 11.59
CA PHE A 43 8.48 -10.54 10.95
C PHE A 43 9.47 -11.70 11.12
N ASP A 44 9.92 -12.26 9.99
CA ASP A 44 10.98 -13.26 9.94
C ASP A 44 12.26 -12.64 9.36
N SER A 45 13.31 -12.67 10.17
CA SER A 45 14.63 -12.10 9.79
C SER A 45 15.41 -12.95 8.79
N ARG A 46 14.88 -14.08 8.32
CA ARG A 46 15.57 -14.94 7.35
C ARG A 46 15.75 -14.24 6.00
N PRO A 47 16.98 -13.91 5.59
CA PRO A 47 17.21 -13.14 4.36
C PRO A 47 16.74 -13.89 3.10
N ARG A 48 16.66 -15.22 3.17
CA ARG A 48 16.20 -16.07 2.07
C ARG A 48 14.77 -15.74 1.63
N ILE A 49 13.86 -15.45 2.57
CA ILE A 49 12.47 -15.10 2.27
C ILE A 49 12.42 -13.81 1.45
N TRP A 50 13.12 -12.79 1.92
CA TRP A 50 13.15 -11.47 1.29
C TRP A 50 13.83 -11.46 -0.08
N LEU A 51 14.97 -12.15 -0.20
CA LEU A 51 15.69 -12.28 -1.46
C LEU A 51 14.88 -13.07 -2.52
N THR A 52 14.23 -14.15 -2.11
CA THR A 52 13.36 -14.92 -3.01
C THR A 52 12.17 -14.10 -3.48
N SER A 53 11.53 -13.36 -2.57
CA SER A 53 10.41 -12.48 -2.90
C SER A 53 10.83 -11.34 -3.83
N LEU A 54 12.01 -10.76 -3.60
CA LEU A 54 12.58 -9.72 -4.46
C LEU A 54 12.91 -10.26 -5.86
N GLY A 55 13.52 -11.44 -5.94
CA GLY A 55 13.83 -12.08 -7.22
C GLY A 55 12.56 -12.41 -8.02
N LEU A 56 11.55 -12.98 -7.36
CA LEU A 56 10.26 -13.30 -7.99
C LEU A 56 9.54 -12.04 -8.45
N SER A 57 9.55 -11.00 -7.64
CA SER A 57 9.01 -9.68 -7.99
C SER A 57 9.72 -9.08 -9.22
N GLY A 58 11.04 -9.23 -9.30
CA GLY A 58 11.82 -8.78 -10.45
C GLY A 58 11.40 -9.48 -11.75
N ILE A 59 11.25 -10.80 -11.71
CA ILE A 59 10.84 -11.61 -12.87
C ILE A 59 9.42 -11.25 -13.30
N ILE A 60 8.46 -11.26 -12.37
CA ILE A 60 7.05 -10.97 -12.67
C ILE A 60 6.88 -9.51 -13.12
N GLY A 61 7.52 -8.57 -12.44
CA GLY A 61 7.46 -7.15 -12.79
C GLY A 61 8.04 -6.88 -14.19
N ALA A 62 9.17 -7.50 -14.53
CA ALA A 62 9.74 -7.41 -15.88
C ALA A 62 8.81 -8.01 -16.93
N ALA A 63 8.22 -9.19 -16.68
CA ALA A 63 7.26 -9.82 -17.57
C ALA A 63 6.02 -8.92 -17.80
N LEU A 64 5.49 -8.31 -16.74
CA LEU A 64 4.37 -7.39 -16.83
C LEU A 64 4.71 -6.12 -17.64
N ILE A 65 5.91 -5.56 -17.45
CA ILE A 65 6.38 -4.42 -18.25
C ILE A 65 6.48 -4.78 -19.73
N ILE A 66 7.02 -5.96 -20.05
CA ILE A 66 7.14 -6.44 -21.43
C ILE A 66 5.74 -6.65 -22.02
N SER A 67 4.83 -7.25 -21.28
CA SER A 67 3.46 -7.55 -21.72
C SER A 67 2.59 -6.29 -21.92
N THR A 68 2.86 -5.22 -21.20
CA THR A 68 2.08 -3.97 -21.30
C THR A 68 2.62 -3.01 -22.35
N ARG A 69 3.74 -3.35 -23.02
CA ARG A 69 4.27 -2.53 -24.11
C ARG A 69 3.39 -2.69 -25.36
N PRO A 70 2.91 -1.60 -25.95
CA PRO A 70 2.16 -1.69 -27.20
C PRO A 70 3.06 -2.23 -28.33
N ALA A 71 2.51 -3.14 -29.13
CA ALA A 71 3.21 -3.81 -30.24
C ALA A 71 3.73 -2.89 -31.35
N GLY A 72 3.44 -1.59 -31.29
CA GLY A 72 3.72 -0.59 -32.32
C GLY A 72 4.99 0.26 -32.12
N GLY A 73 5.91 -0.13 -31.25
CA GLY A 73 7.21 0.57 -31.10
C GLY A 73 7.15 1.99 -30.51
N GLN A 74 5.99 2.46 -30.12
CA GLN A 74 5.90 3.75 -29.41
C GLN A 74 6.53 3.59 -28.02
N LYS A 75 7.61 4.36 -27.80
CA LYS A 75 8.22 4.52 -26.45
C LYS A 75 7.24 5.27 -25.54
N THR A 76 6.17 4.61 -25.12
CA THR A 76 5.32 5.15 -24.08
C THR A 76 6.16 5.17 -22.79
N ARG A 77 6.53 6.37 -22.38
CA ARG A 77 7.25 6.59 -21.12
C ARG A 77 6.33 6.15 -20.01
N MET A 78 6.57 4.95 -19.48
CA MET A 78 5.79 4.45 -18.36
C MET A 78 6.02 5.36 -17.17
N ASP A 79 4.94 5.79 -16.55
CA ASP A 79 5.01 6.55 -15.30
C ASP A 79 5.80 5.74 -14.25
N PRO A 80 6.84 6.32 -13.63
CA PRO A 80 7.62 5.64 -12.59
C PRO A 80 6.75 5.03 -11.48
N TRP A 81 5.61 5.64 -11.18
CA TRP A 81 4.65 5.14 -10.22
C TRP A 81 3.99 3.83 -10.66
N VAL A 82 3.64 3.72 -11.93
CA VAL A 82 3.06 2.49 -12.50
C VAL A 82 4.11 1.37 -12.47
N THR A 83 5.34 1.67 -12.85
CA THR A 83 6.46 0.70 -12.81
C THR A 83 6.70 0.21 -11.40
N PHE A 84 6.80 1.11 -10.42
CA PHE A 84 6.98 0.76 -9.01
C PHE A 84 5.87 -0.16 -8.51
N ARG A 85 4.62 0.12 -8.84
CA ARG A 85 3.47 -0.70 -8.47
C ARG A 85 3.53 -2.11 -9.07
N LEU A 86 3.99 -2.24 -10.32
CA LEU A 86 4.11 -3.54 -10.99
C LEU A 86 5.15 -4.45 -10.33
N PHE A 87 6.17 -3.88 -9.69
CA PHE A 87 7.15 -4.64 -8.90
C PHE A 87 6.69 -4.85 -7.45
N LEU A 88 6.06 -3.87 -6.85
CA LEU A 88 5.64 -3.91 -5.45
C LEU A 88 4.55 -4.96 -5.21
N MET A 89 3.58 -5.09 -6.11
CA MET A 89 2.47 -6.05 -5.94
C MET A 89 2.96 -7.50 -5.86
N PRO A 90 3.75 -8.02 -6.81
CA PRO A 90 4.30 -9.38 -6.70
C PRO A 90 5.20 -9.57 -5.48
N PHE A 91 5.97 -8.55 -5.11
CA PHE A 91 6.80 -8.59 -3.91
C PHE A 91 5.97 -8.76 -2.65
N CYS A 92 4.92 -7.95 -2.47
CA CYS A 92 4.04 -8.06 -1.30
C CYS A 92 3.34 -9.42 -1.25
N VAL A 93 2.84 -9.92 -2.38
CA VAL A 93 2.16 -11.22 -2.43
C VAL A 93 3.13 -12.36 -2.12
N SER A 94 4.31 -12.35 -2.71
CA SER A 94 5.31 -13.41 -2.52
C SER A 94 5.87 -13.43 -1.11
N SER A 95 6.23 -12.27 -0.55
CA SER A 95 6.74 -12.18 0.82
C SER A 95 5.66 -12.52 1.84
N PHE A 96 4.42 -12.07 1.63
CA PHE A 96 3.30 -12.44 2.47
C PHE A 96 3.06 -13.95 2.46
N ALA A 97 2.97 -14.56 1.27
CA ALA A 97 2.79 -16.01 1.14
C ALA A 97 3.89 -16.81 1.83
N ALA A 98 5.14 -16.32 1.77
CA ALA A 98 6.25 -16.97 2.46
C ALA A 98 6.21 -16.81 3.99
N LEU A 99 5.73 -15.67 4.49
CA LEU A 99 5.59 -15.40 5.93
C LEU A 99 4.44 -16.16 6.56
N VAL A 100 3.32 -16.33 5.83
CA VAL A 100 2.12 -17.00 6.36
C VAL A 100 2.19 -18.52 6.21
N LYS A 101 3.15 -19.03 5.44
CA LYS A 101 3.38 -20.46 5.30
C LYS A 101 3.71 -21.06 6.67
N ASP A 102 2.96 -22.03 7.06
CA ASP A 102 3.08 -22.73 8.36
C ASP A 102 2.66 -21.91 9.60
N ALA A 103 2.16 -20.67 9.44
CA ALA A 103 1.69 -19.83 10.54
C ALA A 103 0.17 -19.93 10.81
N GLY A 104 -0.52 -20.88 10.18
CA GLY A 104 -1.94 -21.15 10.43
C GLY A 104 -2.90 -20.09 9.88
N PHE A 105 -2.45 -19.25 8.95
CA PHE A 105 -3.29 -18.25 8.28
C PHE A 105 -4.39 -18.91 7.44
N VAL A 106 -5.57 -18.34 7.45
CA VAL A 106 -6.65 -18.67 6.52
C VAL A 106 -6.69 -17.58 5.45
N LEU A 107 -6.08 -17.87 4.29
CA LEU A 107 -5.92 -16.93 3.18
C LEU A 107 -4.99 -15.76 3.56
N ILE A 108 -5.59 -14.61 3.90
CA ILE A 108 -4.89 -13.38 4.32
C ILE A 108 -5.16 -13.03 5.79
N PHE A 109 -5.96 -13.84 6.48
CA PHE A 109 -6.36 -13.57 7.86
C PHE A 109 -5.49 -14.34 8.84
N PRO A 110 -4.83 -13.67 9.81
CA PRO A 110 -4.08 -14.32 10.85
C PRO A 110 -5.00 -15.17 11.74
N PRO A 111 -4.47 -16.24 12.34
CA PRO A 111 -5.24 -17.13 13.19
C PRO A 111 -5.72 -16.46 14.49
N THR A 112 -5.04 -15.39 14.90
CA THR A 112 -5.31 -14.70 16.14
C THR A 112 -6.34 -13.58 15.92
N TRP A 113 -7.44 -13.63 16.67
CA TRP A 113 -8.49 -12.61 16.60
C TRP A 113 -7.98 -11.19 16.89
N GLN A 114 -7.01 -11.06 17.79
CA GLN A 114 -6.41 -9.78 18.17
C GLN A 114 -5.69 -9.10 16.99
N GLU A 115 -4.95 -9.86 16.18
CA GLU A 115 -4.24 -9.33 15.01
C GLU A 115 -5.22 -8.86 13.92
N ASN A 116 -6.30 -9.61 13.72
CA ASN A 116 -7.39 -9.19 12.82
C ASN A 116 -8.01 -7.87 13.27
N LEU A 117 -8.24 -7.69 14.58
CA LEU A 117 -8.78 -6.46 15.13
C LEU A 117 -7.81 -5.27 14.97
N ILE A 118 -6.52 -5.48 15.20
CA ILE A 118 -5.50 -4.43 15.01
C ILE A 118 -5.44 -4.00 13.55
N GLY A 119 -5.40 -4.94 12.62
CA GLY A 119 -5.40 -4.65 11.19
C GLY A 119 -6.66 -3.90 10.75
N LEU A 120 -7.83 -4.35 11.21
CA LEU A 120 -9.10 -3.71 10.93
C LEU A 120 -9.17 -2.29 11.53
N ALA A 121 -8.73 -2.10 12.77
CA ALA A 121 -8.69 -0.80 13.42
C ALA A 121 -7.78 0.18 12.68
N ALA A 122 -6.62 -0.26 12.20
CA ALA A 122 -5.70 0.55 11.41
C ALA A 122 -6.34 1.00 10.08
N ILE A 123 -7.03 0.09 9.39
CA ILE A 123 -7.76 0.41 8.16
C ILE A 123 -8.90 1.39 8.43
N MET A 124 -9.68 1.16 9.48
CA MET A 124 -10.79 2.05 9.85
C MET A 124 -10.30 3.45 10.21
N ALA A 125 -9.19 3.58 10.95
CA ALA A 125 -8.56 4.84 11.25
C ALA A 125 -8.13 5.58 9.97
N PHE A 126 -7.50 4.88 9.03
CA PHE A 126 -7.12 5.46 7.74
C PHE A 126 -8.33 5.94 6.94
N LEU A 127 -9.38 5.12 6.84
CA LEU A 127 -10.61 5.49 6.13
C LEU A 127 -11.31 6.70 6.78
N ALA A 128 -11.34 6.76 8.12
CA ALA A 128 -11.87 7.90 8.84
C ALA A 128 -11.09 9.18 8.53
N ILE A 129 -9.77 9.14 8.52
CA ILE A 129 -8.92 10.28 8.15
C ILE A 129 -9.23 10.74 6.72
N VAL A 130 -9.25 9.82 5.75
CA VAL A 130 -9.57 10.14 4.35
C VAL A 130 -10.97 10.75 4.22
N TYR A 131 -11.95 10.22 4.94
CA TYR A 131 -13.32 10.72 4.94
C TYR A 131 -13.42 12.14 5.51
N ILE A 132 -12.78 12.38 6.66
CA ILE A 132 -12.78 13.73 7.32
C ILE A 132 -12.11 14.75 6.40
N VAL A 133 -10.97 14.41 5.79
CA VAL A 133 -10.25 15.29 4.87
C VAL A 133 -11.09 15.64 3.64
N LYS A 134 -11.81 14.68 3.07
CA LYS A 134 -12.70 14.91 1.92
C LYS A 134 -13.94 15.71 2.29
N LYS A 135 -14.53 15.46 3.46
CA LYS A 135 -15.72 16.17 3.95
C LYS A 135 -15.43 17.63 4.25
N SER A 136 -14.28 17.93 4.86
CA SER A 136 -13.83 19.30 5.15
C SER A 136 -13.75 20.16 3.87
N GLN A 137 -13.38 19.57 2.73
CA GLN A 137 -13.38 20.29 1.46
C GLN A 137 -14.77 20.58 0.91
N ALA A 138 -15.68 19.61 1.01
CA ALA A 138 -17.04 19.80 0.52
C ALA A 138 -17.75 20.95 1.26
N GLN A 139 -17.39 21.17 2.52
CA GLN A 139 -17.91 22.29 3.32
C GLN A 139 -17.24 23.63 2.96
N ALA A 140 -15.92 23.64 2.74
CA ALA A 140 -15.19 24.83 2.32
C ALA A 140 -15.66 25.34 0.95
N ALA A 141 -15.97 24.44 0.02
CA ALA A 141 -16.48 24.78 -1.31
C ALA A 141 -17.94 25.31 -1.28
N LYS A 142 -18.73 24.95 -0.27
CA LYS A 142 -20.11 25.46 -0.09
C LYS A 142 -20.20 26.79 0.64
N GLY A 143 -19.15 27.19 1.33
CA GLY A 143 -19.11 28.40 2.16
C GLY A 143 -18.47 29.63 1.48
N SER A 144 -18.08 29.52 0.20
CA SER A 144 -17.58 30.67 -0.57
C SER A 144 -18.76 31.28 -1.35
N PRO A 145 -19.21 32.52 -0.99
CA PRO A 145 -20.24 33.22 -1.72
C PRO A 145 -19.78 33.68 -3.10
#